data_8286a75e24bc7be8584377da853897bf
#
_entry.id   8286a75e24bc7be8584377da853897bf
#
_cell.length_a   1.000
_cell.length_b   1.000
_cell.length_c   1.000
_cell.angle_alpha   90.00
_cell.angle_beta   90.00
_cell.angle_gamma   90.00
#
_symmetry.space_group_name_H-M   'P 1'
#
loop_
_entity.id
_entity.type
_entity.pdbx_description
1 polymer ?
#
loop_
_entity_poly.entity_id
_entity_poly.type
_entity_poly.pdbx_seq_one_letter_code
_entity_poly.pdbx_strand_id
1 'polypeptide(L)'
;LSSSAASDVYKRQDVPLSMLFGELPLEKKVVQEEKNVFNVEQKIAIDADNDLDISELDPKAKESVKKHIEKSAENVLSHPTVGSKSFLITIGDRSVGGMVARDQFVGKWQVPTSNYAMSLRSFDDVCGEVISIGERPALSIHNAAASMRMAVAEAVTNMMSVPIESISSIRASANWMAACGENIEDLNLRKGVEALSNFCIDLGIAIPVGKDSLSMRTTWEKDQSNFTVKSPMTGIISAMAPVKDVRTSITTEYKNLEDPCLVLVKPNNFFRLNGSIYQDIFETSFTDTPDISSEELLNLFNFIQSGINKKNIHALHDISDGGILTTLSELCFTNKIGCSISLDNNFQVSPEQFLFSEEIGVVIQINESKLKELKQSAHSQNLIFQYLGKIGGSNFDILDKNKDKLFSRDIAELEQAWSQVSYRIKSIRDNKDDAKSEFDLISKTSNTGLFANDSFKQPKKGLKILNLLKNKPKVAILREQGVNGQNEMAAAFIKAGFEAHDIHMQDLLEQKKDLNQFNGLAVCGGFSYG
;
A
#
# COMPACT_ATOMS: atom_id res chain seq x y z
N LEU A 1 19.72 -21.35 1.07
CA LEU A 1 20.70 -22.29 1.60
C LEU A 1 22.07 -21.69 1.59
N SER A 2 22.46 -21.12 2.65
CA SER A 2 23.70 -20.36 2.61
C SER A 2 24.66 -20.67 3.74
N SER A 3 24.51 -21.79 4.39
CA SER A 3 25.59 -22.14 5.28
C SER A 3 26.67 -22.91 4.49
N SER A 4 27.88 -22.47 4.62
CA SER A 4 29.05 -23.19 4.08
C SER A 4 29.07 -24.64 4.56
N ALA A 5 28.59 -24.91 5.76
CA ALA A 5 28.42 -26.26 6.30
C ALA A 5 27.38 -27.08 5.52
N ALA A 6 26.28 -26.46 5.08
CA ALA A 6 25.28 -27.12 4.25
C ALA A 6 25.84 -27.42 2.86
N SER A 7 26.66 -26.56 2.28
CA SER A 7 27.26 -26.79 0.95
C SER A 7 28.17 -27.98 0.93
N ASP A 8 28.88 -28.28 2.00
CA ASP A 8 29.79 -29.46 2.06
C ASP A 8 29.02 -30.79 2.20
N VAL A 9 27.85 -30.77 2.84
CA VAL A 9 26.98 -31.95 2.91
C VAL A 9 26.32 -32.22 1.56
N TYR A 10 26.03 -31.20 0.80
CA TYR A 10 25.32 -31.30 -0.49
C TYR A 10 26.22 -31.44 -1.70
N LYS A 11 27.54 -31.27 -1.59
CA LYS A 11 28.51 -31.53 -2.65
C LYS A 11 28.48 -32.97 -3.20
N ARG A 12 27.75 -33.86 -2.55
CA ARG A 12 27.63 -35.27 -2.92
C ARG A 12 26.37 -35.64 -3.66
N GLN A 13 25.49 -34.67 -3.90
CA GLN A 13 24.26 -34.87 -4.68
C GLN A 13 24.50 -34.40 -6.11
N ASP A 14 24.89 -35.30 -6.96
CA ASP A 14 24.86 -35.09 -8.41
C ASP A 14 23.46 -35.45 -8.90
N VAL A 15 22.56 -34.45 -8.84
CA VAL A 15 21.16 -34.60 -9.28
C VAL A 15 21.08 -34.04 -10.68
N PRO A 16 20.72 -34.84 -11.70
CA PRO A 16 20.59 -34.36 -13.06
C PRO A 16 19.50 -33.26 -13.11
N LEU A 17 19.75 -32.19 -13.86
CA LEU A 17 18.80 -31.08 -14.05
C LEU A 17 17.42 -31.57 -14.52
N SER A 18 17.37 -32.68 -15.28
CA SER A 18 16.12 -33.33 -15.67
C SER A 18 15.28 -33.83 -14.49
N MET A 19 15.88 -34.08 -13.33
CA MET A 19 15.15 -34.45 -12.11
C MET A 19 14.58 -33.23 -11.38
N LEU A 20 15.20 -32.04 -11.55
CA LEU A 20 14.73 -30.77 -11.01
C LEU A 20 13.69 -30.11 -11.94
N PHE A 21 13.83 -30.29 -13.25
CA PHE A 21 13.00 -29.70 -14.29
C PHE A 21 12.31 -30.74 -15.18
N GLY A 22 12.31 -32.02 -14.77
CA GLY A 22 11.66 -33.10 -15.48
C GLY A 22 10.16 -32.87 -15.61
N GLU A 23 9.52 -33.57 -16.55
CA GLU A 23 8.08 -33.52 -16.73
C GLU A 23 7.37 -33.98 -15.44
N LEU A 24 6.99 -33.01 -14.61
CA LEU A 24 6.09 -33.27 -13.51
C LEU A 24 4.74 -33.72 -14.11
N PRO A 25 4.11 -34.78 -13.58
CA PRO A 25 2.79 -35.18 -14.03
C PRO A 25 1.85 -34.00 -13.85
N LEU A 26 1.28 -33.52 -14.95
CA LEU A 26 0.28 -32.47 -14.93
C LEU A 26 -0.97 -33.00 -14.22
N GLU A 27 -1.23 -32.50 -13.03
CA GLU A 27 -2.48 -32.78 -12.33
C GLU A 27 -3.62 -32.09 -13.09
N LYS A 28 -4.48 -32.89 -13.73
CA LYS A 28 -5.67 -32.36 -14.42
C LYS A 28 -6.81 -32.29 -13.40
N LYS A 29 -7.20 -31.08 -13.03
CA LYS A 29 -8.43 -30.82 -12.28
C LYS A 29 -9.55 -30.52 -13.27
N VAL A 30 -10.62 -31.30 -13.24
CA VAL A 30 -11.84 -31.04 -14.01
C VAL A 30 -12.79 -30.25 -13.11
N VAL A 31 -13.02 -29.00 -13.48
CA VAL A 31 -13.92 -28.10 -12.77
C VAL A 31 -15.20 -27.96 -13.56
N GLN A 32 -16.34 -28.18 -12.95
CA GLN A 32 -17.65 -28.00 -13.53
C GLN A 32 -18.24 -26.66 -13.09
N GLU A 33 -18.79 -25.90 -14.04
CA GLU A 33 -19.47 -24.66 -13.73
C GLU A 33 -20.89 -25.00 -13.23
N GLU A 34 -21.05 -25.07 -11.92
CA GLU A 34 -22.38 -25.15 -11.31
C GLU A 34 -22.94 -23.72 -11.22
N LYS A 35 -24.22 -23.55 -11.56
CA LYS A 35 -24.90 -22.29 -11.27
C LYS A 35 -24.93 -22.11 -9.76
N ASN A 36 -24.11 -21.19 -9.26
CA ASN A 36 -24.09 -20.84 -7.85
C ASN A 36 -25.47 -20.30 -7.47
N VAL A 37 -26.25 -21.13 -6.82
CA VAL A 37 -27.39 -20.67 -6.04
C VAL A 37 -26.85 -20.42 -4.63
N PHE A 38 -26.17 -19.30 -4.42
CA PHE A 38 -26.03 -18.77 -3.07
C PHE A 38 -27.44 -18.31 -2.65
N ASN A 39 -28.16 -19.17 -1.97
CA ASN A 39 -29.29 -18.76 -1.15
C ASN A 39 -28.73 -18.01 0.06
N VAL A 40 -28.36 -16.76 -0.16
CA VAL A 40 -28.30 -15.78 0.92
C VAL A 40 -29.78 -15.51 1.23
N GLU A 41 -30.24 -15.94 2.41
CA GLU A 41 -31.53 -15.52 2.94
C GLU A 41 -31.59 -14.00 2.76
N GLN A 42 -32.60 -13.54 2.01
CA GLN A 42 -32.83 -12.13 1.73
C GLN A 42 -33.05 -11.39 3.06
N LYS A 43 -31.99 -10.89 3.65
CA LYS A 43 -32.07 -9.83 4.65
C LYS A 43 -32.06 -8.50 3.89
N ILE A 44 -33.27 -7.93 3.78
CA ILE A 44 -33.61 -6.57 3.37
C ILE A 44 -32.66 -6.00 2.30
N ALA A 45 -33.04 -6.19 1.03
CA ALA A 45 -32.49 -5.38 -0.05
C ALA A 45 -32.88 -3.92 0.26
N ILE A 46 -31.90 -3.08 0.54
CA ILE A 46 -32.11 -1.64 0.48
C ILE A 46 -32.19 -1.36 -1.02
N ASP A 47 -33.40 -1.08 -1.51
CA ASP A 47 -33.63 -0.70 -2.90
C ASP A 47 -32.73 0.50 -3.21
N ALA A 48 -31.75 0.27 -4.09
CA ALA A 48 -30.77 1.26 -4.55
C ALA A 48 -31.40 2.32 -5.49
N ASP A 49 -32.69 2.27 -5.74
CA ASP A 49 -33.40 3.10 -6.72
C ASP A 49 -34.03 4.38 -6.13
N ASN A 50 -33.66 4.77 -4.92
CA ASN A 50 -34.15 6.05 -4.40
C ASN A 50 -33.10 7.15 -4.57
N ASP A 51 -33.32 8.01 -5.56
CA ASP A 51 -32.77 9.37 -5.69
C ASP A 51 -33.16 10.26 -4.47
N LEU A 52 -32.72 9.86 -3.27
CA LEU A 52 -33.01 10.58 -2.04
C LEU A 52 -32.08 11.79 -1.94
N ASP A 53 -32.60 12.92 -2.42
CA ASP A 53 -32.00 14.22 -2.13
C ASP A 53 -32.10 14.51 -0.62
N ILE A 54 -30.99 14.31 0.09
CA ILE A 54 -30.89 14.48 1.54
C ILE A 54 -31.33 15.89 1.96
N SER A 55 -31.12 16.88 1.10
CA SER A 55 -31.49 18.27 1.41
C SER A 55 -33.00 18.48 1.51
N GLU A 56 -33.79 17.61 0.88
CA GLU A 56 -35.27 17.64 0.90
C GLU A 56 -35.89 16.81 2.02
N LEU A 57 -35.07 16.04 2.76
CA LEU A 57 -35.54 15.26 3.90
C LEU A 57 -36.06 16.15 5.03
N ASP A 58 -37.06 15.65 5.75
CA ASP A 58 -37.48 16.29 6.99
C ASP A 58 -36.38 16.28 8.06
N PRO A 59 -36.43 17.14 9.07
CA PRO A 59 -35.37 17.27 10.09
C PRO A 59 -35.08 15.96 10.85
N LYS A 60 -36.06 15.07 11.05
CA LYS A 60 -35.85 13.79 11.75
C LYS A 60 -35.13 12.81 10.86
N ALA A 61 -35.49 12.75 9.58
CA ALA A 61 -34.81 11.89 8.61
C ALA A 61 -33.35 12.36 8.40
N LYS A 62 -33.09 13.67 8.28
CA LYS A 62 -31.73 14.22 8.23
C LYS A 62 -30.90 13.83 9.46
N GLU A 63 -31.50 13.94 10.66
CA GLU A 63 -30.78 13.56 11.89
C GLU A 63 -30.49 12.06 11.94
N SER A 64 -31.37 11.21 11.41
CA SER A 64 -31.12 9.76 11.27
C SER A 64 -29.96 9.49 10.35
N VAL A 65 -29.91 10.14 9.18
CA VAL A 65 -28.80 10.01 8.21
C VAL A 65 -27.47 10.45 8.85
N LYS A 66 -27.44 11.59 9.56
CA LYS A 66 -26.24 12.05 10.28
C LYS A 66 -25.72 11.00 11.25
N LYS A 67 -26.59 10.49 12.13
CA LYS A 67 -26.21 9.44 13.10
C LYS A 67 -25.71 8.17 12.43
N HIS A 68 -26.31 7.82 11.30
CA HIS A 68 -25.88 6.65 10.54
C HIS A 68 -24.48 6.86 9.94
N ILE A 69 -24.22 8.01 9.31
CA ILE A 69 -22.90 8.37 8.78
C ILE A 69 -21.85 8.38 9.91
N GLU A 70 -22.16 9.01 11.05
CA GLU A 70 -21.24 9.06 12.21
C GLU A 70 -20.87 7.66 12.70
N LYS A 71 -21.88 6.81 12.91
CA LYS A 71 -21.67 5.42 13.35
C LYS A 71 -20.88 4.60 12.31
N SER A 72 -21.20 4.79 11.03
CA SER A 72 -20.52 4.08 9.94
C SER A 72 -19.05 4.51 9.84
N ALA A 73 -18.76 5.80 9.95
CA ALA A 73 -17.40 6.32 9.94
C ALA A 73 -16.55 5.75 11.09
N GLU A 74 -17.09 5.72 12.31
CA GLU A 74 -16.40 5.18 13.47
C GLU A 74 -16.15 3.67 13.32
N ASN A 75 -17.14 2.90 12.90
CA ASN A 75 -17.05 1.47 12.73
C ASN A 75 -16.08 1.08 11.61
N VAL A 76 -16.13 1.79 10.47
CA VAL A 76 -15.25 1.53 9.32
C VAL A 76 -13.80 1.87 9.69
N LEU A 77 -13.52 3.05 10.26
CA LEU A 77 -12.17 3.43 10.65
C LEU A 77 -11.57 2.50 11.72
N SER A 78 -12.39 2.01 12.66
CA SER A 78 -11.95 1.08 13.70
C SER A 78 -11.97 -0.39 13.28
N HIS A 79 -12.40 -0.70 12.05
CA HIS A 79 -12.40 -2.07 11.54
C HIS A 79 -10.95 -2.60 11.41
N PRO A 80 -10.66 -3.87 11.79
CA PRO A 80 -9.30 -4.42 11.75
C PRO A 80 -8.62 -4.35 10.38
N THR A 81 -9.36 -4.41 9.30
CA THR A 81 -8.83 -4.29 7.93
C THR A 81 -8.43 -2.85 7.60
N VAL A 82 -9.23 -1.87 8.02
CA VAL A 82 -9.02 -0.43 7.73
C VAL A 82 -8.03 0.22 8.70
N GLY A 83 -8.16 -0.07 9.99
CA GLY A 83 -7.39 0.59 11.06
C GLY A 83 -5.88 0.46 10.90
N SER A 84 -5.17 1.43 11.48
CA SER A 84 -3.70 1.50 11.46
C SER A 84 -3.02 0.19 11.85
N LYS A 85 -1.99 -0.18 11.11
CA LYS A 85 -1.15 -1.36 11.37
C LYS A 85 0.16 -0.99 12.11
N SER A 86 0.19 0.14 12.82
CA SER A 86 1.42 0.58 13.52
C SER A 86 1.96 -0.46 14.48
N PHE A 87 1.11 -1.33 15.05
CA PHE A 87 1.52 -2.43 15.90
C PHE A 87 2.42 -3.46 15.23
N LEU A 88 2.36 -3.59 13.89
CA LEU A 88 3.25 -4.47 13.11
C LEU A 88 4.54 -3.78 12.73
N ILE A 89 4.45 -2.54 12.26
CA ILE A 89 5.60 -1.84 11.66
C ILE A 89 6.53 -1.20 12.67
N THR A 90 6.16 -1.15 13.95
CA THR A 90 6.98 -0.58 15.03
C THR A 90 7.68 -1.63 15.92
N ILE A 91 7.59 -2.91 15.61
CA ILE A 91 8.21 -4.00 16.37
C ILE A 91 9.61 -4.39 15.91
N GLY A 92 10.04 -3.92 14.77
CA GLY A 92 11.34 -4.24 14.17
C GLY A 92 12.03 -3.01 13.62
N ASP A 93 13.14 -3.23 12.94
CA ASP A 93 13.88 -2.16 12.27
C ASP A 93 13.04 -1.53 11.18
N ARG A 94 12.86 -0.23 11.27
CA ARG A 94 12.05 0.55 10.35
C ARG A 94 12.70 0.69 8.97
N SER A 95 14.01 0.91 8.97
CA SER A 95 14.79 0.97 7.75
C SER A 95 16.18 0.41 7.98
N VAL A 96 16.68 -0.34 7.00
CA VAL A 96 17.98 -0.99 7.02
C VAL A 96 18.75 -0.60 5.78
N GLY A 97 20.07 -0.49 5.88
CA GLY A 97 20.96 -0.30 4.76
C GLY A 97 21.09 1.14 4.25
N GLY A 98 20.38 2.11 4.80
CA GLY A 98 20.50 3.54 4.45
C GLY A 98 20.10 3.89 3.00
N MET A 99 19.48 2.98 2.27
CA MET A 99 19.01 3.19 0.90
C MET A 99 17.49 3.33 0.78
N VAL A 100 16.77 3.41 1.90
CA VAL A 100 15.33 3.64 1.91
C VAL A 100 15.04 5.10 1.56
N ALA A 101 14.36 5.32 0.43
CA ALA A 101 13.92 6.64 0.00
C ALA A 101 12.49 6.95 0.49
N ARG A 102 11.66 5.93 0.67
CA ARG A 102 10.31 6.01 1.26
C ARG A 102 10.02 4.76 2.05
N ASP A 103 9.66 4.96 3.31
CA ASP A 103 9.14 3.91 4.18
C ASP A 103 7.61 4.06 4.38
N GLN A 104 7.04 3.34 5.32
CA GLN A 104 5.61 3.29 5.58
C GLN A 104 5.03 4.54 6.24
N PHE A 105 5.86 5.45 6.74
CA PHE A 105 5.42 6.64 7.48
C PHE A 105 5.46 7.91 6.64
N VAL A 106 4.45 8.77 6.82
CA VAL A 106 4.31 10.03 6.10
C VAL A 106 4.22 11.21 7.07
N GLY A 107 4.85 12.32 6.69
CA GLY A 107 4.82 13.57 7.41
C GLY A 107 5.55 13.55 8.74
N LYS A 108 5.55 14.69 9.42
CA LYS A 108 6.29 14.87 10.69
C LYS A 108 5.66 14.15 11.88
N TRP A 109 4.40 13.79 11.81
CA TRP A 109 3.73 12.99 12.84
C TRP A 109 3.88 11.49 12.63
N GLN A 110 4.55 11.08 11.53
CA GLN A 110 4.86 9.68 11.25
C GLN A 110 3.62 8.79 11.18
N VAL A 111 2.64 9.26 10.40
CA VAL A 111 1.40 8.51 10.17
C VAL A 111 1.66 7.41 9.12
N PRO A 112 1.27 6.15 9.36
CA PRO A 112 1.57 5.04 8.46
C PRO A 112 0.56 4.95 7.29
N THR A 113 0.56 5.95 6.42
CA THR A 113 -0.33 6.09 5.25
C THR A 113 0.41 6.08 3.92
N SER A 114 1.63 5.55 3.87
CA SER A 114 2.37 5.46 2.62
C SER A 114 1.81 4.33 1.74
N ASN A 115 1.40 4.67 0.53
CA ASN A 115 0.85 3.71 -0.44
C ASN A 115 1.92 2.80 -1.06
N TYR A 116 3.20 3.19 -0.95
CA TYR A 116 4.32 2.50 -1.56
C TYR A 116 5.57 2.59 -0.70
N ALA A 117 6.46 1.64 -0.90
CA ALA A 117 7.84 1.71 -0.45
C ALA A 117 8.76 2.07 -1.62
N MET A 118 9.89 2.73 -1.33
CA MET A 118 10.84 3.09 -2.37
C MET A 118 12.27 3.01 -1.85
N SER A 119 13.16 2.38 -2.61
CA SER A 119 14.58 2.29 -2.32
C SER A 119 15.42 3.01 -3.38
N LEU A 120 16.62 3.43 -2.98
CA LEU A 120 17.67 3.88 -3.88
C LEU A 120 18.38 2.66 -4.48
N ARG A 121 18.86 2.78 -5.72
CA ARG A 121 19.67 1.76 -6.38
C ARG A 121 21.12 1.75 -5.88
N SER A 122 21.62 2.90 -5.45
CA SER A 122 22.96 3.04 -4.89
C SER A 122 23.05 4.23 -3.94
N PHE A 123 24.16 4.34 -3.19
CA PHE A 123 24.40 5.43 -2.26
C PHE A 123 24.73 6.79 -2.94
N ASP A 124 25.03 6.79 -4.22
CA ASP A 124 25.48 7.99 -4.96
C ASP A 124 24.52 8.39 -6.09
N ASP A 125 23.40 7.69 -6.24
CA ASP A 125 22.41 7.93 -7.28
C ASP A 125 21.10 8.41 -6.69
N VAL A 126 20.25 8.97 -7.51
CA VAL A 126 18.86 9.31 -7.21
C VAL A 126 17.86 8.37 -7.87
N CYS A 127 18.36 7.44 -8.69
CA CYS A 127 17.54 6.38 -9.25
C CYS A 127 17.17 5.36 -8.18
N GLY A 128 16.04 4.73 -8.34
CA GLY A 128 15.55 3.76 -7.37
C GLY A 128 14.53 2.79 -7.95
N GLU A 129 13.83 2.16 -7.04
CA GLU A 129 12.72 1.24 -7.32
C GLU A 129 11.56 1.55 -6.39
N VAL A 130 10.35 1.55 -6.93
CA VAL A 130 9.11 1.62 -6.16
C VAL A 130 8.50 0.23 -6.06
N ILE A 131 7.94 -0.08 -4.89
CA ILE A 131 7.25 -1.33 -4.58
C ILE A 131 5.91 -0.98 -3.96
N SER A 132 4.85 -1.65 -4.42
CA SER A 132 3.49 -1.56 -3.86
C SER A 132 2.84 -2.93 -3.82
N ILE A 133 1.73 -3.01 -3.08
CA ILE A 133 0.96 -4.25 -2.94
C ILE A 133 -0.50 -3.94 -3.21
N GLY A 134 -1.22 -4.90 -3.78
CA GLY A 134 -2.67 -4.88 -3.92
C GLY A 134 -3.25 -6.26 -3.67
N GLU A 135 -4.42 -6.30 -3.01
CA GLU A 135 -5.14 -7.53 -2.71
C GLU A 135 -6.60 -7.21 -2.35
N ARG A 136 -7.56 -8.04 -2.80
CA ARG A 136 -9.00 -7.80 -2.58
C ARG A 136 -9.74 -9.11 -2.27
N PRO A 137 -9.42 -9.81 -1.16
CA PRO A 137 -9.96 -11.14 -0.87
C PRO A 137 -11.47 -11.15 -0.61
N ALA A 138 -12.02 -10.10 -0.02
CA ALA A 138 -13.46 -10.00 0.24
C ALA A 138 -14.29 -10.05 -1.05
N LEU A 139 -13.79 -9.45 -2.13
CA LEU A 139 -14.44 -9.50 -3.44
C LEU A 139 -14.47 -10.92 -4.02
N SER A 140 -13.48 -11.76 -3.72
CA SER A 140 -13.38 -13.10 -4.30
C SER A 140 -14.54 -14.03 -3.89
N ILE A 141 -15.15 -13.76 -2.74
CA ILE A 141 -16.34 -14.48 -2.24
C ILE A 141 -17.50 -14.28 -3.23
N HIS A 142 -17.59 -13.13 -3.85
CA HIS A 142 -18.65 -12.74 -4.76
C HIS A 142 -18.23 -12.91 -6.23
N ASN A 143 -17.02 -12.50 -6.58
CA ASN A 143 -16.49 -12.55 -7.94
C ASN A 143 -14.96 -12.67 -7.95
N ALA A 144 -14.45 -13.88 -8.07
CA ALA A 144 -13.01 -14.16 -8.07
C ALA A 144 -12.25 -13.46 -9.22
N ALA A 145 -12.88 -13.31 -10.39
CA ALA A 145 -12.27 -12.64 -11.53
C ALA A 145 -12.12 -11.13 -11.29
N ALA A 146 -13.17 -10.47 -10.77
CA ALA A 146 -13.12 -9.07 -10.39
C ALA A 146 -12.10 -8.83 -9.27
N SER A 147 -12.07 -9.69 -8.24
CA SER A 147 -11.09 -9.62 -7.14
C SER A 147 -9.65 -9.53 -7.66
N MET A 148 -9.30 -10.32 -8.66
CA MET A 148 -7.94 -10.32 -9.20
C MET A 148 -7.62 -9.10 -10.06
N ARG A 149 -8.57 -8.60 -10.87
CA ARG A 149 -8.38 -7.34 -11.59
C ARG A 149 -8.25 -6.17 -10.63
N MET A 150 -9.08 -6.12 -9.61
CA MET A 150 -9.03 -5.10 -8.57
C MET A 150 -7.72 -5.15 -7.76
N ALA A 151 -7.18 -6.34 -7.45
CA ALA A 151 -5.90 -6.48 -6.78
C ALA A 151 -4.73 -5.91 -7.61
N VAL A 152 -4.70 -6.16 -8.92
CA VAL A 152 -3.71 -5.54 -9.81
C VAL A 152 -3.91 -4.02 -9.86
N ALA A 153 -5.15 -3.57 -9.98
CA ALA A 153 -5.46 -2.15 -10.05
C ALA A 153 -5.03 -1.42 -8.76
N GLU A 154 -5.28 -2.00 -7.59
CA GLU A 154 -4.84 -1.45 -6.31
C GLU A 154 -3.30 -1.37 -6.21
N ALA A 155 -2.58 -2.42 -6.61
CA ALA A 155 -1.12 -2.35 -6.65
C ALA A 155 -0.62 -1.23 -7.57
N VAL A 156 -1.30 -0.99 -8.70
CA VAL A 156 -0.96 0.09 -9.63
C VAL A 156 -1.33 1.47 -9.06
N THR A 157 -2.53 1.64 -8.47
CA THR A 157 -2.94 2.94 -7.89
C THR A 157 -2.04 3.33 -6.73
N ASN A 158 -1.62 2.38 -5.91
CA ASN A 158 -0.68 2.60 -4.81
C ASN A 158 0.67 3.17 -5.29
N MET A 159 1.17 2.78 -6.46
CA MET A 159 2.42 3.34 -6.97
C MET A 159 2.25 4.56 -7.89
N MET A 160 1.02 4.97 -8.22
CA MET A 160 0.78 6.13 -9.11
C MET A 160 1.35 7.45 -8.58
N SER A 161 1.59 7.55 -7.26
CA SER A 161 2.26 8.71 -6.63
C SER A 161 3.74 8.87 -7.02
N VAL A 162 4.30 7.91 -7.73
CA VAL A 162 5.70 7.91 -8.18
C VAL A 162 5.74 8.05 -9.70
N PRO A 163 6.56 8.95 -10.26
CA PRO A 163 6.77 9.03 -11.69
C PRO A 163 7.38 7.74 -12.25
N ILE A 164 6.57 7.00 -12.99
CA ILE A 164 6.92 5.76 -13.69
C ILE A 164 6.81 6.01 -15.18
N GLU A 165 7.75 5.49 -15.97
CA GLU A 165 7.82 5.78 -17.40
C GLU A 165 6.61 5.27 -18.18
N SER A 166 6.15 4.06 -17.85
CA SER A 166 5.03 3.39 -18.49
C SER A 166 4.46 2.31 -17.57
N ILE A 167 3.16 2.05 -17.63
CA ILE A 167 2.55 0.93 -16.93
C ILE A 167 3.18 -0.41 -17.32
N SER A 168 3.63 -0.56 -18.57
CA SER A 168 4.31 -1.76 -19.06
C SER A 168 5.74 -1.94 -18.51
N SER A 169 6.31 -0.94 -17.81
CA SER A 169 7.58 -1.10 -17.08
C SER A 169 7.41 -1.80 -15.73
N ILE A 170 6.18 -1.98 -15.27
CA ILE A 170 5.86 -2.67 -14.03
C ILE A 170 6.13 -4.17 -14.18
N ARG A 171 6.74 -4.74 -13.16
CA ARG A 171 6.89 -6.18 -12.98
C ARG A 171 6.21 -6.57 -11.68
N ALA A 172 5.54 -7.72 -11.67
CA ALA A 172 4.80 -8.15 -10.49
C ALA A 172 5.18 -9.56 -10.07
N SER A 173 4.95 -9.85 -8.80
CA SER A 173 4.89 -11.19 -8.24
C SER A 173 3.45 -11.45 -7.80
N ALA A 174 2.90 -12.62 -8.12
CA ALA A 174 1.57 -13.02 -7.73
C ALA A 174 1.63 -14.17 -6.71
N ASN A 175 1.12 -13.94 -5.50
CA ASN A 175 0.98 -14.96 -4.48
C ASN A 175 -0.48 -15.40 -4.40
N TRP A 176 -0.71 -16.69 -4.53
CA TRP A 176 -2.03 -17.31 -4.56
C TRP A 176 -2.31 -18.08 -3.29
N MET A 177 -3.49 -17.92 -2.73
CA MET A 177 -3.98 -18.68 -1.58
C MET A 177 -5.39 -19.15 -1.87
N ALA A 178 -5.64 -20.47 -1.74
CA ALA A 178 -6.96 -21.07 -1.95
C ALA A 178 -7.10 -22.37 -1.15
N ALA A 179 -8.31 -22.72 -0.80
CA ALA A 179 -8.64 -24.01 -0.16
C ALA A 179 -8.98 -25.06 -1.21
N CYS A 180 -8.04 -25.37 -2.12
CA CYS A 180 -8.27 -26.27 -3.23
C CYS A 180 -8.68 -27.70 -2.82
N GLY A 181 -9.31 -28.42 -3.75
CA GLY A 181 -9.88 -29.76 -3.55
C GLY A 181 -11.40 -29.76 -3.42
N GLU A 182 -12.03 -28.60 -3.57
CA GLU A 182 -13.48 -28.44 -3.65
C GLU A 182 -13.82 -27.72 -4.95
N ASN A 183 -14.91 -28.13 -5.61
CA ASN A 183 -15.24 -27.62 -6.95
C ASN A 183 -15.31 -26.09 -7.03
N ILE A 184 -15.94 -25.46 -6.03
CA ILE A 184 -16.10 -23.99 -6.02
C ILE A 184 -14.76 -23.26 -5.83
N GLU A 185 -13.88 -23.75 -4.95
CA GLU A 185 -12.58 -23.12 -4.68
C GLU A 185 -11.64 -23.30 -5.87
N ASP A 186 -11.64 -24.47 -6.48
CA ASP A 186 -10.87 -24.75 -7.71
C ASP A 186 -11.38 -23.90 -8.89
N LEU A 187 -12.71 -23.70 -9.00
CA LEU A 187 -13.31 -22.83 -9.99
C LEU A 187 -12.93 -21.35 -9.79
N ASN A 188 -13.00 -20.86 -8.54
CA ASN A 188 -12.63 -19.49 -8.20
C ASN A 188 -11.15 -19.23 -8.51
N LEU A 189 -10.27 -20.16 -8.14
CA LEU A 189 -8.84 -20.06 -8.48
C LEU A 189 -8.64 -19.98 -10.00
N ARG A 190 -9.29 -20.85 -10.77
CA ARG A 190 -9.19 -20.83 -12.23
C ARG A 190 -9.67 -19.49 -12.81
N LYS A 191 -10.86 -19.02 -12.41
CA LYS A 191 -11.42 -17.73 -12.88
C LYS A 191 -10.51 -16.56 -12.52
N GLY A 192 -9.95 -16.57 -11.30
CA GLY A 192 -9.00 -15.55 -10.85
C GLY A 192 -7.72 -15.53 -11.67
N VAL A 193 -7.11 -16.69 -11.91
CA VAL A 193 -5.87 -16.81 -12.71
C VAL A 193 -6.10 -16.35 -14.15
N GLU A 194 -7.19 -16.77 -14.78
CA GLU A 194 -7.54 -16.39 -16.16
C GLU A 194 -7.76 -14.87 -16.28
N ALA A 195 -8.50 -14.28 -15.33
CA ALA A 195 -8.75 -12.84 -15.28
C ALA A 195 -7.45 -12.03 -15.08
N LEU A 196 -6.61 -12.45 -14.13
CA LEU A 196 -5.31 -11.82 -13.89
C LEU A 196 -4.43 -11.86 -15.14
N SER A 197 -4.32 -13.04 -15.76
CA SER A 197 -3.48 -13.24 -16.95
C SER A 197 -3.89 -12.31 -18.09
N ASN A 198 -5.17 -12.30 -18.44
CA ASN A 198 -5.70 -11.46 -19.52
C ASN A 198 -5.50 -9.97 -19.21
N PHE A 199 -5.83 -9.54 -18.01
CA PHE A 199 -5.70 -8.15 -17.57
C PHE A 199 -4.24 -7.66 -17.61
N CYS A 200 -3.29 -8.47 -17.14
CA CYS A 200 -1.87 -8.14 -17.20
C CYS A 200 -1.29 -8.16 -18.61
N ILE A 201 -1.77 -9.05 -19.49
CA ILE A 201 -1.40 -9.06 -20.92
C ILE A 201 -1.83 -7.75 -21.59
N ASP A 202 -3.07 -7.32 -21.38
CA ASP A 202 -3.62 -6.09 -21.94
C ASP A 202 -2.82 -4.85 -21.47
N LEU A 203 -2.38 -4.83 -20.20
CA LEU A 203 -1.58 -3.75 -19.62
C LEU A 203 -0.08 -3.83 -19.95
N GLY A 204 0.40 -4.95 -20.48
CA GLY A 204 1.82 -5.22 -20.71
C GLY A 204 2.62 -5.44 -19.41
N ILE A 205 1.95 -5.79 -18.31
CA ILE A 205 2.58 -6.10 -17.00
C ILE A 205 3.02 -7.56 -17.01
N ALA A 206 4.32 -7.83 -16.78
CA ALA A 206 4.83 -9.19 -16.66
C ALA A 206 4.85 -9.66 -15.22
N ILE A 207 4.46 -10.94 -15.01
CA ILE A 207 4.52 -11.63 -13.72
C ILE A 207 5.54 -12.78 -13.82
N PRO A 208 6.84 -12.52 -13.66
CA PRO A 208 7.89 -13.53 -13.85
C PRO A 208 7.98 -14.53 -12.70
N VAL A 209 7.46 -14.20 -11.53
CA VAL A 209 7.53 -15.03 -10.32
C VAL A 209 6.21 -15.01 -9.56
N GLY A 210 6.02 -16.02 -8.76
CA GLY A 210 4.86 -16.13 -7.88
C GLY A 210 5.02 -17.31 -6.94
N LYS A 211 4.02 -17.51 -6.10
CA LYS A 211 3.97 -18.57 -5.10
C LYS A 211 2.51 -18.93 -4.86
N ASP A 212 2.25 -20.19 -4.61
CA ASP A 212 0.92 -20.68 -4.29
C ASP A 212 0.87 -21.41 -2.92
N SER A 213 -0.27 -21.28 -2.25
CA SER A 213 -0.63 -21.99 -1.04
C SER A 213 -2.06 -22.51 -1.23
N LEU A 214 -2.18 -23.77 -1.67
CA LEU A 214 -3.46 -24.31 -2.15
C LEU A 214 -4.20 -25.15 -1.12
N SER A 215 -3.74 -25.18 0.12
CA SER A 215 -4.39 -25.91 1.22
C SER A 215 -4.84 -24.99 2.36
N MET A 216 -5.40 -23.82 2.01
CA MET A 216 -5.76 -22.75 2.96
C MET A 216 -7.06 -23.08 3.72
N ARG A 217 -7.04 -24.18 4.45
CA ARG A 217 -8.10 -24.59 5.37
C ARG A 217 -7.52 -25.16 6.65
N THR A 218 -8.23 -24.95 7.74
CA THR A 218 -7.94 -25.55 9.05
C THR A 218 -9.12 -26.37 9.49
N THR A 219 -8.88 -27.62 9.87
CA THR A 219 -9.90 -28.52 10.42
C THR A 219 -9.52 -28.92 11.83
N TRP A 220 -10.49 -28.96 12.73
CA TRP A 220 -10.29 -29.44 14.10
C TRP A 220 -11.54 -30.14 14.61
N GLU A 221 -11.36 -30.97 15.61
CA GLU A 221 -12.45 -31.60 16.32
C GLU A 221 -12.65 -30.94 17.69
N LYS A 222 -13.87 -30.64 18.04
CA LYS A 222 -14.28 -30.18 19.37
C LYS A 222 -15.64 -30.77 19.71
N ASP A 223 -15.77 -31.36 20.91
CA ASP A 223 -17.02 -31.93 21.41
C ASP A 223 -17.65 -32.97 20.43
N GLN A 224 -16.82 -33.84 19.84
CA GLN A 224 -17.19 -34.84 18.82
C GLN A 224 -17.75 -34.23 17.52
N SER A 225 -17.58 -32.96 17.29
CA SER A 225 -17.98 -32.26 16.07
C SER A 225 -16.75 -31.79 15.30
N ASN A 226 -16.74 -31.98 13.98
CA ASN A 226 -15.69 -31.50 13.09
C ASN A 226 -15.99 -30.07 12.65
N PHE A 227 -15.02 -29.21 12.79
CA PHE A 227 -15.07 -27.82 12.35
C PHE A 227 -14.05 -27.59 11.23
N THR A 228 -14.42 -26.76 10.28
CA THR A 228 -13.53 -26.36 9.20
C THR A 228 -13.66 -24.85 8.96
N VAL A 229 -12.53 -24.16 8.87
CA VAL A 229 -12.43 -22.78 8.41
C VAL A 229 -11.62 -22.76 7.13
N LYS A 230 -12.10 -22.06 6.12
CA LYS A 230 -11.44 -21.88 4.83
C LYS A 230 -11.15 -20.39 4.60
N SER A 231 -10.00 -20.10 4.02
CA SER A 231 -9.72 -18.78 3.47
C SER A 231 -10.42 -18.63 2.12
N PRO A 232 -11.02 -17.50 1.81
CA PRO A 232 -11.45 -17.20 0.44
C PRO A 232 -10.24 -17.21 -0.50
N MET A 233 -10.46 -17.46 -1.78
CA MET A 233 -9.40 -17.33 -2.79
C MET A 233 -8.83 -15.91 -2.71
N THR A 234 -7.52 -15.81 -2.55
CA THR A 234 -6.79 -14.55 -2.41
C THR A 234 -5.61 -14.53 -3.37
N GLY A 235 -5.48 -13.43 -4.10
CA GLY A 235 -4.27 -13.12 -4.85
C GLY A 235 -3.63 -11.85 -4.28
N ILE A 236 -2.38 -11.95 -3.85
CA ILE A 236 -1.60 -10.78 -3.44
C ILE A 236 -0.63 -10.44 -4.57
N ILE A 237 -0.76 -9.23 -5.08
CA ILE A 237 0.05 -8.70 -6.18
C ILE A 237 1.08 -7.74 -5.60
N SER A 238 2.35 -8.12 -5.66
CA SER A 238 3.46 -7.22 -5.32
C SER A 238 4.02 -6.66 -6.62
N ALA A 239 3.81 -5.36 -6.86
CA ALA A 239 4.24 -4.67 -8.06
C ALA A 239 5.52 -3.87 -7.82
N MET A 240 6.41 -3.85 -8.80
CA MET A 240 7.70 -3.16 -8.76
C MET A 240 7.94 -2.41 -10.06
N ALA A 241 8.50 -1.19 -9.97
CA ALA A 241 8.89 -0.43 -11.16
C ALA A 241 10.17 0.39 -10.92
N PRO A 242 11.01 0.59 -11.95
CA PRO A 242 12.17 1.46 -11.86
C PRO A 242 11.76 2.93 -11.78
N VAL A 243 12.48 3.71 -10.99
CA VAL A 243 12.27 5.14 -10.78
C VAL A 243 13.53 5.91 -11.18
N LYS A 244 13.39 6.91 -12.07
CA LYS A 244 14.51 7.72 -12.55
C LYS A 244 15.04 8.71 -11.51
N ASP A 245 14.13 9.26 -10.68
CA ASP A 245 14.47 10.20 -9.61
C ASP A 245 13.48 10.04 -8.45
N VAL A 246 13.92 9.41 -7.37
CA VAL A 246 13.10 9.15 -6.18
C VAL A 246 12.56 10.41 -5.51
N ARG A 247 13.20 11.57 -5.74
CA ARG A 247 12.83 12.87 -5.13
C ARG A 247 11.60 13.50 -5.77
N THR A 248 11.14 12.98 -6.91
CA THR A 248 9.99 13.51 -7.65
C THR A 248 8.68 12.88 -7.25
N SER A 249 8.70 11.88 -6.38
CA SER A 249 7.51 11.23 -5.84
C SER A 249 6.71 12.17 -4.93
N ILE A 250 5.40 11.97 -4.90
CA ILE A 250 4.47 12.62 -3.98
C ILE A 250 3.93 11.60 -2.97
N THR A 251 3.26 12.07 -1.94
CA THR A 251 2.70 11.24 -0.87
C THR A 251 1.29 11.67 -0.53
N THR A 252 0.72 11.08 0.50
CA THR A 252 -0.55 11.51 1.10
C THR A 252 -0.44 12.82 1.89
N GLU A 253 0.78 13.36 2.09
CA GLU A 253 1.00 14.61 2.81
C GLU A 253 0.58 15.82 1.98
N TYR A 254 -0.36 16.63 2.50
CA TYR A 254 -0.75 17.89 1.87
C TYR A 254 0.42 18.85 1.76
N LYS A 255 0.56 19.48 0.61
CA LYS A 255 1.52 20.56 0.39
C LYS A 255 0.87 21.92 0.61
N ASN A 256 1.67 22.85 1.11
CA ASN A 256 1.23 24.24 1.29
C ASN A 256 1.12 24.92 -0.08
N LEU A 257 -0.12 25.13 -0.52
CA LEU A 257 -0.45 25.79 -1.78
C LEU A 257 -1.24 27.06 -1.46
N GLU A 258 -1.32 27.98 -2.42
CA GLU A 258 -2.06 29.23 -2.27
C GLU A 258 -3.58 28.99 -2.11
N ASP A 259 -4.13 28.09 -2.91
CA ASP A 259 -5.56 27.75 -2.88
C ASP A 259 -5.76 26.23 -3.11
N PRO A 260 -5.48 25.41 -2.06
CA PRO A 260 -5.53 23.96 -2.19
C PRO A 260 -6.96 23.43 -2.19
N CYS A 261 -7.23 22.50 -3.09
CA CYS A 261 -8.50 21.79 -3.11
C CYS A 261 -8.30 20.28 -3.33
N LEU A 262 -9.32 19.52 -2.99
CA LEU A 262 -9.41 18.07 -3.16
C LEU A 262 -10.30 17.73 -4.35
N VAL A 263 -9.84 16.77 -5.12
CA VAL A 263 -10.54 16.27 -6.31
C VAL A 263 -10.52 14.76 -6.28
N LEU A 264 -11.68 14.17 -6.55
CA LEU A 264 -11.86 12.75 -6.83
C LEU A 264 -11.62 12.50 -8.32
N VAL A 265 -10.77 11.53 -8.64
CA VAL A 265 -10.57 11.05 -10.01
C VAL A 265 -10.86 9.56 -10.07
N LYS A 266 -11.81 9.17 -10.92
CA LYS A 266 -12.26 7.78 -11.08
C LYS A 266 -12.35 7.39 -12.56
N PRO A 267 -12.16 6.11 -12.89
CA PRO A 267 -12.33 5.64 -14.27
C PRO A 267 -13.79 5.52 -14.71
N ASN A 268 -14.71 5.34 -13.78
CA ASN A 268 -16.14 5.15 -14.07
C ASN A 268 -17.04 5.74 -12.98
N ASN A 269 -18.36 5.73 -13.20
CA ASN A 269 -19.36 6.33 -12.30
C ASN A 269 -20.04 5.29 -11.38
N PHE A 270 -19.36 4.18 -11.06
CA PHE A 270 -19.93 3.19 -10.16
C PHE A 270 -19.52 3.45 -8.71
N PHE A 271 -20.43 3.15 -7.78
CA PHE A 271 -20.24 3.25 -6.33
C PHE A 271 -20.84 2.01 -5.68
N ARG A 272 -20.32 0.83 -6.04
CA ARG A 272 -20.81 -0.48 -5.58
C ARG A 272 -20.24 -0.79 -4.21
N LEU A 273 -21.08 -1.39 -3.35
CA LEU A 273 -20.72 -1.73 -1.97
C LEU A 273 -20.50 -3.22 -1.73
N ASN A 274 -20.72 -4.07 -2.75
CA ASN A 274 -20.55 -5.51 -2.58
C ASN A 274 -19.08 -5.87 -2.32
N GLY A 275 -18.82 -6.61 -1.27
CA GLY A 275 -17.45 -6.96 -0.82
C GLY A 275 -16.70 -5.84 -0.10
N SER A 276 -17.35 -4.72 0.23
CA SER A 276 -16.76 -3.63 1.01
C SER A 276 -16.79 -3.92 2.52
N ILE A 277 -15.94 -3.21 3.25
CA ILE A 277 -15.96 -3.20 4.73
C ILE A 277 -17.30 -2.71 5.28
N TYR A 278 -17.95 -1.77 4.59
CA TYR A 278 -19.30 -1.32 4.95
C TYR A 278 -20.29 -2.48 4.92
N GLN A 279 -20.26 -3.31 3.88
CA GLN A 279 -21.11 -4.49 3.79
C GLN A 279 -20.85 -5.48 4.93
N ASP A 280 -19.58 -5.72 5.26
CA ASP A 280 -19.20 -6.64 6.35
C ASP A 280 -19.76 -6.19 7.70
N ILE A 281 -19.61 -4.88 8.01
CA ILE A 281 -20.06 -4.30 9.28
C ILE A 281 -21.59 -4.35 9.44
N PHE A 282 -22.34 -4.06 8.37
CA PHE A 282 -23.79 -3.92 8.44
C PHE A 282 -24.56 -5.16 7.95
N GLU A 283 -23.85 -6.21 7.55
CA GLU A 283 -24.40 -7.49 7.07
C GLU A 283 -25.49 -7.28 5.99
N THR A 284 -25.30 -6.26 5.14
CA THR A 284 -26.20 -5.96 4.03
C THR A 284 -25.87 -6.82 2.83
N SER A 285 -26.81 -7.02 1.90
CA SER A 285 -26.54 -7.73 0.65
C SER A 285 -26.63 -6.77 -0.54
N PHE A 286 -25.57 -6.78 -1.36
CA PHE A 286 -25.52 -6.05 -2.61
C PHE A 286 -25.25 -7.05 -3.75
N THR A 287 -25.65 -6.73 -4.96
CA THR A 287 -25.56 -7.65 -6.11
C THR A 287 -24.31 -7.39 -6.96
N ASP A 288 -23.96 -6.12 -7.15
CA ASP A 288 -22.93 -5.73 -8.10
C ASP A 288 -21.58 -5.54 -7.41
N THR A 289 -20.58 -6.29 -7.89
CA THR A 289 -19.23 -6.27 -7.35
C THR A 289 -18.37 -5.22 -8.06
N PRO A 290 -17.55 -4.42 -7.33
CA PRO A 290 -16.54 -3.56 -7.92
C PRO A 290 -15.65 -4.32 -8.90
N ASP A 291 -15.36 -3.70 -10.05
CA ASP A 291 -14.53 -4.26 -11.11
C ASP A 291 -14.00 -3.14 -12.01
N ILE A 292 -12.92 -3.42 -12.75
CA ILE A 292 -12.25 -2.45 -13.62
C ILE A 292 -11.73 -3.13 -14.90
N SER A 293 -11.77 -2.42 -16.02
CA SER A 293 -11.13 -2.82 -17.27
C SER A 293 -9.68 -2.32 -17.36
N SER A 294 -8.89 -2.97 -18.21
CA SER A 294 -7.51 -2.57 -18.50
C SER A 294 -7.41 -1.16 -19.10
N GLU A 295 -8.34 -0.77 -19.96
CA GLU A 295 -8.41 0.56 -20.54
C GLU A 295 -8.67 1.63 -19.47
N GLU A 296 -9.62 1.39 -18.59
CA GLU A 296 -9.95 2.30 -17.49
C GLU A 296 -8.75 2.54 -16.57
N LEU A 297 -8.04 1.48 -16.18
CA LEU A 297 -6.84 1.61 -15.36
C LEU A 297 -5.71 2.34 -16.08
N LEU A 298 -5.50 2.05 -17.37
CA LEU A 298 -4.47 2.72 -18.18
C LEU A 298 -4.76 4.22 -18.32
N ASN A 299 -6.01 4.60 -18.55
CA ASN A 299 -6.41 6.00 -18.64
C ASN A 299 -6.16 6.75 -17.33
N LEU A 300 -6.54 6.15 -16.19
CA LEU A 300 -6.27 6.72 -14.86
C LEU A 300 -4.77 6.88 -14.62
N PHE A 301 -3.98 5.84 -14.88
CA PHE A 301 -2.52 5.87 -14.76
C PHE A 301 -1.91 7.01 -15.59
N ASN A 302 -2.23 7.10 -16.87
CA ASN A 302 -1.67 8.11 -17.77
C ASN A 302 -2.02 9.54 -17.33
N PHE A 303 -3.25 9.77 -16.89
CA PHE A 303 -3.69 11.06 -16.37
C PHE A 303 -2.88 11.47 -15.14
N ILE A 304 -2.75 10.59 -14.15
CA ILE A 304 -2.01 10.86 -12.91
C ILE A 304 -0.52 11.09 -13.20
N GLN A 305 0.11 10.24 -14.01
CA GLN A 305 1.53 10.39 -14.38
C GLN A 305 1.77 11.74 -15.09
N SER A 306 0.88 12.14 -16.01
CA SER A 306 0.95 13.46 -16.66
C SER A 306 0.84 14.61 -15.65
N GLY A 307 -0.09 14.50 -14.69
CA GLY A 307 -0.32 15.51 -13.66
C GLY A 307 0.87 15.71 -12.72
N ILE A 308 1.49 14.61 -12.27
CA ILE A 308 2.69 14.66 -11.40
C ILE A 308 3.88 15.22 -12.16
N ASN A 309 4.15 14.74 -13.38
CA ASN A 309 5.26 15.22 -14.19
C ASN A 309 5.16 16.72 -14.52
N LYS A 310 3.95 17.26 -14.68
CA LYS A 310 3.68 18.70 -14.85
C LYS A 310 3.63 19.47 -13.53
N LYS A 311 3.78 18.79 -12.38
CA LYS A 311 3.68 19.38 -11.04
C LYS A 311 2.33 20.04 -10.76
N ASN A 312 1.26 19.48 -11.29
CA ASN A 312 -0.11 19.94 -11.08
C ASN A 312 -0.81 19.15 -9.96
N ILE A 313 -0.32 17.94 -9.63
CA ILE A 313 -0.80 17.10 -8.53
C ILE A 313 0.27 17.12 -7.43
N HIS A 314 -0.12 17.39 -6.19
CA HIS A 314 0.80 17.66 -5.09
C HIS A 314 0.72 16.67 -3.93
N ALA A 315 -0.44 16.05 -3.72
CA ALA A 315 -0.64 14.89 -2.87
C ALA A 315 -1.64 13.94 -3.55
N LEU A 316 -1.56 12.67 -3.22
CA LEU A 316 -2.43 11.63 -3.77
C LEU A 316 -2.60 10.51 -2.76
N HIS A 317 -3.84 10.03 -2.63
CA HIS A 317 -4.17 8.78 -1.96
C HIS A 317 -5.17 7.98 -2.79
N ASP A 318 -4.99 6.67 -2.87
CA ASP A 318 -5.92 5.76 -3.55
C ASP A 318 -7.20 5.58 -2.73
N ILE A 319 -8.24 5.08 -3.38
CA ILE A 319 -9.45 4.59 -2.73
C ILE A 319 -9.30 3.08 -2.59
N SER A 320 -9.30 2.61 -1.36
CA SER A 320 -9.10 1.22 -0.98
C SER A 320 -10.12 0.85 0.12
N ASP A 321 -9.75 -0.04 1.05
CA ASP A 321 -10.61 -0.49 2.13
C ASP A 321 -11.19 0.68 2.95
N GLY A 322 -12.51 0.66 3.12
CA GLY A 322 -13.26 1.72 3.81
C GLY A 322 -13.63 2.94 2.95
N GLY A 323 -13.26 2.94 1.67
CA GLY A 323 -13.72 3.90 0.65
C GLY A 323 -13.20 5.33 0.81
N ILE A 324 -13.90 6.27 0.20
CA ILE A 324 -13.52 7.70 0.13
C ILE A 324 -13.40 8.33 1.52
N LEU A 325 -14.23 7.92 2.47
CA LEU A 325 -14.16 8.44 3.85
C LEU A 325 -12.81 8.14 4.48
N THR A 326 -12.33 6.91 4.37
CA THR A 326 -11.02 6.50 4.88
C THR A 326 -9.90 7.25 4.16
N THR A 327 -9.92 7.29 2.82
CA THR A 327 -8.94 8.02 2.00
C THR A 327 -8.79 9.48 2.43
N LEU A 328 -9.91 10.19 2.61
CA LEU A 328 -9.90 11.59 3.05
C LEU A 328 -9.42 11.75 4.50
N SER A 329 -9.81 10.83 5.39
CA SER A 329 -9.36 10.84 6.79
C SER A 329 -7.85 10.68 6.87
N GLU A 330 -7.27 9.72 6.18
CA GLU A 330 -5.84 9.44 6.16
C GLU A 330 -5.02 10.58 5.55
N LEU A 331 -5.53 11.25 4.50
CA LEU A 331 -4.95 12.49 3.98
C LEU A 331 -4.91 13.60 5.05
N CYS A 332 -5.97 13.74 5.85
CA CYS A 332 -6.04 14.72 6.93
C CYS A 332 -5.06 14.39 8.07
N PHE A 333 -4.87 13.12 8.41
CA PHE A 333 -4.01 12.69 9.54
C PHE A 333 -2.55 13.09 9.33
N THR A 334 -2.05 13.05 8.11
CA THR A 334 -0.62 13.31 7.79
C THR A 334 -0.17 14.72 8.14
N ASN A 335 -1.06 15.70 8.06
CA ASN A 335 -0.77 17.11 8.33
C ASN A 335 -1.50 17.65 9.56
N LYS A 336 -2.41 16.87 10.16
CA LYS A 336 -3.34 17.33 11.20
C LYS A 336 -4.16 18.54 10.73
N ILE A 337 -4.56 18.52 9.45
CA ILE A 337 -5.36 19.56 8.81
C ILE A 337 -6.63 18.93 8.25
N GLY A 338 -7.76 19.52 8.57
CA GLY A 338 -9.05 19.05 8.14
C GLY A 338 -9.39 19.32 6.68
N CYS A 339 -10.57 18.89 6.32
CA CYS A 339 -11.16 19.22 5.03
C CYS A 339 -12.67 19.40 5.15
N SER A 340 -13.24 20.14 4.22
CA SER A 340 -14.67 20.27 4.06
C SER A 340 -15.04 19.85 2.65
N ILE A 341 -15.82 18.77 2.54
CA ILE A 341 -16.28 18.24 1.25
C ILE A 341 -17.79 18.40 1.11
N SER A 342 -18.28 18.48 -0.13
CA SER A 342 -19.70 18.54 -0.44
C SER A 342 -20.16 17.25 -1.08
N LEU A 343 -21.29 16.70 -0.60
CA LEU A 343 -22.05 15.65 -1.27
C LEU A 343 -22.98 16.20 -2.37
N ASP A 344 -22.87 17.48 -2.70
CA ASP A 344 -23.51 18.03 -3.88
C ASP A 344 -22.84 17.44 -5.13
N ASN A 345 -23.24 16.24 -5.45
CA ASN A 345 -22.69 15.48 -6.54
C ASN A 345 -23.75 15.15 -7.59
N ASN A 346 -23.31 15.08 -8.81
CA ASN A 346 -24.15 14.70 -9.96
C ASN A 346 -24.31 13.17 -10.08
N PHE A 347 -23.96 12.40 -9.03
CA PHE A 347 -23.86 10.95 -9.14
C PHE A 347 -25.16 10.21 -8.85
N GLN A 348 -26.13 10.86 -8.22
CA GLN A 348 -27.42 10.24 -7.85
C GLN A 348 -27.24 8.95 -7.05
N VAL A 349 -26.31 8.96 -6.09
CA VAL A 349 -26.03 7.82 -5.20
C VAL A 349 -26.24 8.22 -3.74
N SER A 350 -26.51 7.24 -2.88
CA SER A 350 -26.65 7.50 -1.45
C SER A 350 -25.33 7.95 -0.83
N PRO A 351 -25.34 8.64 0.33
CA PRO A 351 -24.13 9.00 1.06
C PRO A 351 -23.25 7.80 1.38
N GLU A 352 -23.86 6.68 1.73
CA GLU A 352 -23.17 5.44 2.05
C GLU A 352 -22.42 4.89 0.83
N GLN A 353 -23.07 4.87 -0.32
CA GLN A 353 -22.43 4.46 -1.58
C GLN A 353 -21.27 5.38 -1.91
N PHE A 354 -21.45 6.70 -1.80
CA PHE A 354 -20.39 7.66 -2.07
C PHE A 354 -19.20 7.51 -1.11
N LEU A 355 -19.47 7.42 0.18
CA LEU A 355 -18.43 7.46 1.22
C LEU A 355 -17.68 6.13 1.40
N PHE A 356 -18.36 5.00 1.22
CA PHE A 356 -17.84 3.68 1.60
C PHE A 356 -17.65 2.71 0.43
N SER A 357 -17.93 3.15 -0.81
CA SER A 357 -17.60 2.34 -1.98
C SER A 357 -16.08 2.23 -2.16
N GLU A 358 -15.63 1.00 -2.41
CA GLU A 358 -14.23 0.65 -2.57
C GLU A 358 -13.88 0.42 -4.06
N GLU A 359 -14.46 1.25 -4.93
CA GLU A 359 -14.12 1.28 -6.36
C GLU A 359 -12.74 1.90 -6.58
N ILE A 360 -12.09 1.50 -7.67
CA ILE A 360 -10.81 2.12 -8.05
C ILE A 360 -10.99 3.60 -8.33
N GLY A 361 -10.13 4.37 -7.72
CA GLY A 361 -10.06 5.82 -7.85
C GLY A 361 -8.95 6.39 -6.97
N VAL A 362 -8.76 7.68 -7.07
CA VAL A 362 -7.79 8.42 -6.24
C VAL A 362 -8.36 9.76 -5.81
N VAL A 363 -7.96 10.22 -4.63
CA VAL A 363 -8.16 11.62 -4.21
C VAL A 363 -6.83 12.36 -4.35
N ILE A 364 -6.87 13.49 -5.04
CA ILE A 364 -5.69 14.31 -5.31
C ILE A 364 -5.82 15.71 -4.72
N GLN A 365 -4.69 16.27 -4.27
CA GLN A 365 -4.55 17.68 -3.95
C GLN A 365 -4.02 18.43 -5.16
N ILE A 366 -4.71 19.49 -5.54
CA ILE A 366 -4.30 20.41 -6.61
C ILE A 366 -4.49 21.86 -6.17
N ASN A 367 -3.93 22.81 -6.94
CA ASN A 367 -4.29 24.20 -6.82
C ASN A 367 -5.60 24.47 -7.59
N GLU A 368 -6.54 25.21 -7.04
CA GLU A 368 -7.86 25.48 -7.66
C GLU A 368 -7.73 26.12 -9.03
N SER A 369 -6.71 26.93 -9.26
CA SER A 369 -6.40 27.52 -10.57
C SER A 369 -6.19 26.49 -11.68
N LYS A 370 -5.91 25.23 -11.34
CA LYS A 370 -5.70 24.10 -12.26
C LYS A 370 -6.96 23.25 -12.53
N LEU A 371 -8.05 23.51 -11.82
CA LEU A 371 -9.29 22.72 -11.94
C LEU A 371 -9.77 22.58 -13.38
N LYS A 372 -9.86 23.71 -14.11
CA LYS A 372 -10.40 23.70 -15.49
C LYS A 372 -9.51 22.91 -16.44
N GLU A 373 -8.19 23.10 -16.37
CA GLU A 373 -7.21 22.42 -17.22
C GLU A 373 -7.25 20.90 -16.99
N LEU A 374 -7.18 20.50 -15.71
CA LEU A 374 -7.15 19.09 -15.33
C LEU A 374 -8.49 18.40 -15.61
N LYS A 375 -9.62 19.08 -15.39
CA LYS A 375 -10.95 18.54 -15.71
C LYS A 375 -11.08 18.24 -17.21
N GLN A 376 -10.62 19.13 -18.08
CA GLN A 376 -10.63 18.90 -19.54
C GLN A 376 -9.71 17.71 -19.91
N SER A 377 -8.53 17.64 -19.30
CA SER A 377 -7.60 16.52 -19.52
C SER A 377 -8.17 15.18 -19.06
N ALA A 378 -8.84 15.13 -17.92
CA ALA A 378 -9.48 13.92 -17.42
C ALA A 378 -10.62 13.45 -18.34
N HIS A 379 -11.50 14.38 -18.74
CA HIS A 379 -12.61 14.06 -19.65
C HIS A 379 -12.12 13.55 -21.01
N SER A 380 -11.01 14.07 -21.55
CA SER A 380 -10.42 13.57 -22.80
C SER A 380 -9.88 12.14 -22.68
N GLN A 381 -9.74 11.62 -21.49
CA GLN A 381 -9.32 10.25 -21.17
C GLN A 381 -10.47 9.43 -20.55
N ASN A 382 -11.71 9.84 -20.74
CA ASN A 382 -12.93 9.18 -20.22
C ASN A 382 -12.94 9.02 -18.69
N LEU A 383 -12.31 9.94 -17.94
CA LEU A 383 -12.27 9.90 -16.48
C LEU A 383 -13.30 10.83 -15.84
N ILE A 384 -13.84 10.42 -14.73
CA ILE A 384 -14.58 11.25 -13.80
C ILE A 384 -13.59 12.16 -13.07
N PHE A 385 -13.88 13.46 -13.02
CA PHE A 385 -13.10 14.46 -12.31
C PHE A 385 -14.07 15.32 -11.49
N GLN A 386 -14.17 15.00 -10.21
CA GLN A 386 -15.13 15.63 -9.30
C GLN A 386 -14.40 16.48 -8.25
N TYR A 387 -14.70 17.78 -8.24
CA TYR A 387 -14.30 18.65 -7.14
C TYR A 387 -15.00 18.20 -5.87
N LEU A 388 -14.24 17.94 -4.81
CA LEU A 388 -14.77 17.51 -3.52
C LEU A 388 -14.93 18.68 -2.56
N GLY A 389 -13.90 19.54 -2.44
CA GLY A 389 -13.93 20.63 -1.48
C GLY A 389 -12.56 21.20 -1.14
N LYS A 390 -12.48 21.88 0.01
CA LYS A 390 -11.30 22.61 0.47
C LYS A 390 -10.60 21.91 1.62
N ILE A 391 -9.29 22.14 1.70
CA ILE A 391 -8.42 21.72 2.81
C ILE A 391 -8.36 22.86 3.82
N GLY A 392 -8.56 22.58 5.10
CA GLY A 392 -8.44 23.56 6.16
C GLY A 392 -9.20 23.19 7.43
N GLY A 393 -8.91 23.90 8.51
CA GLY A 393 -9.52 23.67 9.81
C GLY A 393 -8.97 22.45 10.55
N SER A 394 -9.63 22.08 11.66
CA SER A 394 -9.30 20.91 12.48
C SER A 394 -10.28 19.75 12.32
N ASN A 395 -11.38 19.97 11.59
CA ASN A 395 -12.44 19.00 11.43
C ASN A 395 -12.47 18.44 10.02
N PHE A 396 -12.93 17.20 9.91
CA PHE A 396 -13.44 16.66 8.66
C PHE A 396 -14.95 16.92 8.62
N ASP A 397 -15.36 17.78 7.70
CA ASP A 397 -16.76 18.17 7.49
C ASP A 397 -17.29 17.58 6.18
N ILE A 398 -18.48 16.99 6.22
CA ILE A 398 -19.26 16.59 5.04
C ILE A 398 -20.52 17.43 5.01
N LEU A 399 -20.73 18.14 3.91
CA LEU A 399 -21.82 19.08 3.70
C LEU A 399 -22.82 18.53 2.68
N ASP A 400 -24.10 18.82 2.87
CA ASP A 400 -25.11 18.64 1.82
C ASP A 400 -25.09 19.80 0.80
N LYS A 401 -25.94 19.74 -0.22
CA LYS A 401 -26.03 20.81 -1.25
C LYS A 401 -26.41 22.17 -0.69
N ASN A 402 -27.10 22.23 0.46
CA ASN A 402 -27.47 23.46 1.15
C ASN A 402 -26.35 23.98 2.06
N LYS A 403 -25.20 23.28 2.11
CA LYS A 403 -24.07 23.52 3.02
C LYS A 403 -24.39 23.23 4.49
N ASP A 404 -25.43 22.45 4.76
CA ASP A 404 -25.69 21.92 6.09
C ASP A 404 -24.73 20.79 6.40
N LYS A 405 -24.20 20.73 7.62
CA LYS A 405 -23.29 19.67 8.03
C LYS A 405 -24.03 18.35 8.23
N LEU A 406 -23.72 17.37 7.42
CA LEU A 406 -24.14 15.97 7.57
C LEU A 406 -23.21 15.20 8.51
N PHE A 407 -21.93 15.58 8.53
CA PHE A 407 -20.92 15.00 9.39
C PHE A 407 -19.92 16.07 9.78
N SER A 408 -19.45 16.04 11.01
CA SER A 408 -18.38 16.92 11.49
C SER A 408 -17.68 16.26 12.68
N ARG A 409 -16.40 15.93 12.52
CA ARG A 409 -15.58 15.33 13.57
C ARG A 409 -14.19 15.95 13.57
N ASP A 410 -13.63 16.13 14.75
CA ASP A 410 -12.24 16.49 14.91
C ASP A 410 -11.34 15.40 14.35
N ILE A 411 -10.26 15.79 13.65
CA ILE A 411 -9.34 14.85 12.99
C ILE A 411 -8.66 13.94 14.01
N ALA A 412 -8.34 14.46 15.19
CA ALA A 412 -7.70 13.64 16.22
C ALA A 412 -8.64 12.55 16.74
N GLU A 413 -9.96 12.81 16.82
CA GLU A 413 -10.95 11.78 17.17
C GLU A 413 -11.02 10.68 16.11
N LEU A 414 -11.03 11.05 14.84
CA LEU A 414 -11.03 10.09 13.73
C LEU A 414 -9.73 9.27 13.68
N GLU A 415 -8.58 9.91 13.89
CA GLU A 415 -7.29 9.21 13.94
C GLU A 415 -7.19 8.28 15.15
N GLN A 416 -7.79 8.63 16.29
CA GLN A 416 -7.91 7.74 17.44
C GLN A 416 -8.79 6.52 17.12
N ALA A 417 -9.93 6.70 16.44
CA ALA A 417 -10.76 5.59 15.97
C ALA A 417 -9.96 4.66 15.04
N TRP A 418 -9.26 5.22 14.07
CA TRP A 418 -8.41 4.49 13.13
C TRP A 418 -7.24 3.77 13.80
N SER A 419 -6.67 4.34 14.87
CA SER A 419 -5.55 3.77 15.61
C SER A 419 -5.96 2.77 16.70
N GLN A 420 -7.26 2.56 16.91
CA GLN A 420 -7.80 1.79 18.02
C GLN A 420 -7.32 0.33 18.04
N VAL A 421 -7.25 -0.32 16.88
CA VAL A 421 -6.77 -1.72 16.75
C VAL A 421 -5.32 -1.83 17.20
N SER A 422 -4.46 -0.96 16.68
CA SER A 422 -3.04 -0.92 17.07
C SER A 422 -2.86 -0.67 18.57
N TYR A 423 -3.62 0.26 19.12
CA TYR A 423 -3.58 0.55 20.56
C TYR A 423 -3.98 -0.67 21.40
N ARG A 424 -5.07 -1.36 21.04
CA ARG A 424 -5.54 -2.56 21.77
C ARG A 424 -4.49 -3.67 21.73
N ILE A 425 -3.92 -3.94 20.57
CA ILE A 425 -2.89 -4.99 20.42
C ILE A 425 -1.63 -4.63 21.21
N LYS A 426 -1.14 -3.39 21.10
CA LYS A 426 0.01 -2.90 21.89
C LYS A 426 -0.25 -2.97 23.38
N SER A 427 -1.46 -2.63 23.84
CA SER A 427 -1.83 -2.71 25.26
C SER A 427 -1.81 -4.15 25.83
N ILE A 428 -1.97 -5.17 24.95
CA ILE A 428 -1.88 -6.58 25.35
C ILE A 428 -0.44 -7.09 25.30
N ARG A 429 0.31 -6.69 24.27
CA ARG A 429 1.65 -7.18 23.96
C ARG A 429 2.75 -6.42 24.73
N ASP A 430 2.62 -5.09 24.82
CA ASP A 430 3.65 -4.20 25.29
C ASP A 430 3.29 -3.64 26.69
N ASN A 431 4.04 -2.64 27.18
CA ASN A 431 3.67 -1.92 28.39
C ASN A 431 2.40 -1.09 28.15
N LYS A 432 1.38 -1.28 29.03
CA LYS A 432 0.07 -0.63 28.86
C LYS A 432 0.12 0.89 28.96
N ASP A 433 0.97 1.42 29.87
CA ASP A 433 1.09 2.86 30.10
C ASP A 433 1.79 3.53 28.93
N ASP A 434 2.80 2.88 28.35
CA ASP A 434 3.49 3.35 27.16
C ASP A 434 2.57 3.32 25.94
N ALA A 435 1.83 2.21 25.73
CA ALA A 435 0.86 2.10 24.66
C ALA A 435 -0.23 3.18 24.77
N LYS A 436 -0.70 3.45 26.01
CA LYS A 436 -1.66 4.52 26.26
C LYS A 436 -1.06 5.90 26.00
N SER A 437 0.17 6.13 26.44
CA SER A 437 0.86 7.41 26.23
C SER A 437 1.04 7.71 24.74
N GLU A 438 1.42 6.71 23.94
CA GLU A 438 1.52 6.81 22.48
C GLU A 438 0.16 7.15 21.84
N PHE A 439 -0.89 6.45 22.25
CA PHE A 439 -2.24 6.70 21.74
C PHE A 439 -2.76 8.10 22.09
N ASP A 440 -2.52 8.56 23.33
CA ASP A 440 -2.93 9.88 23.80
C ASP A 440 -2.17 11.03 23.07
N LEU A 441 -0.98 10.77 22.50
CA LEU A 441 -0.25 11.76 21.70
C LEU A 441 -1.00 12.22 20.45
N ILE A 442 -1.91 11.41 19.92
CA ILE A 442 -2.70 11.72 18.73
C ILE A 442 -3.51 13.01 18.95
N SER A 443 -4.14 13.14 20.12
CA SER A 443 -5.00 14.29 20.46
C SER A 443 -4.28 15.42 21.19
N LYS A 444 -2.98 15.27 21.55
CA LYS A 444 -2.24 16.34 22.24
C LYS A 444 -1.84 17.46 21.28
N THR A 445 -2.41 18.64 21.48
CA THR A 445 -2.06 19.85 20.71
C THR A 445 -0.61 20.29 20.86
N SER A 446 0.06 19.88 21.96
CA SER A 446 1.49 20.12 22.19
C SER A 446 2.39 19.20 21.35
N ASN A 447 1.85 18.16 20.71
CA ASN A 447 2.60 17.30 19.82
C ASN A 447 2.80 18.00 18.47
N THR A 448 3.98 18.58 18.30
CA THR A 448 4.35 19.31 17.06
C THR A 448 4.99 18.42 16.00
N GLY A 449 5.10 17.11 16.25
CA GLY A 449 5.74 16.13 15.39
C GLY A 449 7.26 16.13 15.51
N LEU A 450 7.93 15.39 14.63
CA LEU A 450 9.38 15.26 14.61
C LEU A 450 10.03 16.41 13.82
N PHE A 451 11.11 16.94 14.36
CA PHE A 451 11.93 17.96 13.69
C PHE A 451 13.38 17.51 13.66
N ALA A 452 14.05 17.71 12.54
CA ALA A 452 15.50 17.71 12.50
C ALA A 452 16.00 19.09 12.95
N ASN A 453 16.67 19.16 14.09
CA ASN A 453 17.42 20.34 14.48
C ASN A 453 18.89 20.14 14.10
N ASP A 454 19.20 20.40 12.84
CA ASP A 454 20.56 20.26 12.30
C ASP A 454 21.40 21.48 12.67
N SER A 455 22.17 21.34 13.76
CA SER A 455 23.20 22.33 14.12
C SER A 455 24.49 22.17 13.32
N PHE A 456 24.59 21.09 12.53
CA PHE A 456 25.76 20.79 11.72
C PHE A 456 25.74 21.55 10.40
N LYS A 457 26.68 22.46 10.21
CA LYS A 457 26.92 23.04 8.90
C LYS A 457 27.77 22.06 8.08
N GLN A 458 27.18 21.46 7.06
CA GLN A 458 27.95 20.65 6.12
C GLN A 458 29.21 21.43 5.70
N PRO A 459 30.41 20.84 5.85
CA PRO A 459 31.63 21.51 5.39
C PRO A 459 31.47 21.76 3.89
N LYS A 460 31.56 23.02 3.48
CA LYS A 460 31.55 23.41 2.08
C LYS A 460 32.61 22.59 1.37
N LYS A 461 32.18 21.62 0.54
CA LYS A 461 32.96 20.83 -0.45
C LYS A 461 34.52 20.79 -0.28
N GLY A 462 35.04 20.82 0.95
CA GLY A 462 36.45 21.00 1.22
C GLY A 462 37.30 19.74 1.32
N LEU A 463 36.69 18.54 1.38
CA LEU A 463 37.44 17.28 1.54
C LEU A 463 37.59 16.48 0.24
N LYS A 464 37.72 17.17 -0.90
CA LYS A 464 38.18 16.53 -2.15
C LYS A 464 39.71 16.30 -2.20
N ILE A 465 40.44 16.59 -1.14
CA ILE A 465 41.92 16.42 -1.14
C ILE A 465 42.27 14.95 -1.30
N LEU A 466 41.56 14.03 -0.64
CA LEU A 466 41.79 12.59 -0.80
C LEU A 466 41.41 12.09 -2.21
N ASN A 467 40.43 12.72 -2.86
CA ASN A 467 40.09 12.39 -4.24
C ASN A 467 41.14 12.84 -5.28
N LEU A 468 42.05 13.74 -4.89
CA LEU A 468 43.16 14.22 -5.73
C LEU A 468 44.42 13.35 -5.57
N LEU A 469 44.47 12.48 -4.58
CA LEU A 469 45.59 11.57 -4.42
C LEU A 469 45.59 10.52 -5.54
N LYS A 470 46.73 10.40 -6.24
CA LYS A 470 46.92 9.32 -7.25
C LYS A 470 46.80 7.94 -6.65
N ASN A 471 47.22 7.77 -5.39
CA ASN A 471 47.11 6.52 -4.63
C ASN A 471 46.20 6.77 -3.41
N LYS A 472 44.98 6.30 -3.50
CA LYS A 472 44.05 6.35 -2.37
C LYS A 472 44.44 5.33 -1.30
N PRO A 473 44.32 5.65 -0.01
CA PRO A 473 44.50 4.64 1.02
C PRO A 473 43.47 3.53 0.88
N LYS A 474 43.90 2.28 1.06
CA LYS A 474 43.08 1.08 0.91
C LYS A 474 42.53 0.62 2.23
N VAL A 475 41.27 0.28 2.28
CA VAL A 475 40.62 -0.32 3.45
C VAL A 475 40.01 -1.67 3.10
N ALA A 476 40.30 -2.68 3.91
CA ALA A 476 39.67 -3.98 3.84
C ALA A 476 38.36 -3.94 4.63
N ILE A 477 37.25 -4.26 3.98
CA ILE A 477 35.95 -4.46 4.62
C ILE A 477 35.77 -5.96 4.79
N LEU A 478 35.91 -6.44 6.02
CA LEU A 478 35.84 -7.87 6.31
C LEU A 478 34.38 -8.36 6.25
N ARG A 479 34.18 -9.42 5.48
CA ARG A 479 32.90 -10.09 5.34
C ARG A 479 33.01 -11.55 5.76
N GLU A 480 32.08 -11.98 6.60
CA GLU A 480 31.88 -13.36 7.03
C GLU A 480 30.39 -13.70 6.94
N GLN A 481 30.06 -14.98 7.07
CA GLN A 481 28.69 -15.45 7.19
C GLN A 481 27.93 -14.68 8.28
N GLY A 482 26.74 -14.18 7.96
CA GLY A 482 25.89 -13.43 8.89
C GLY A 482 26.28 -11.95 9.08
N VAL A 483 27.35 -11.46 8.46
CA VAL A 483 27.69 -10.03 8.45
C VAL A 483 26.65 -9.26 7.63
N ASN A 484 26.22 -8.11 8.16
CA ASN A 484 25.45 -7.12 7.42
C ASN A 484 26.12 -5.74 7.53
N GLY A 485 25.73 -4.80 6.66
CA GLY A 485 26.29 -3.45 6.66
C GLY A 485 27.67 -3.31 5.98
N GLN A 486 28.21 -4.35 5.34
CA GLN A 486 29.49 -4.26 4.63
C GLN A 486 29.43 -3.29 3.43
N ASN A 487 28.32 -3.24 2.72
CA ASN A 487 28.14 -2.33 1.59
C ASN A 487 28.06 -0.87 2.05
N GLU A 488 27.35 -0.61 3.13
CA GLU A 488 27.23 0.71 3.77
C GLU A 488 28.57 1.21 4.29
N MET A 489 29.34 0.32 4.91
CA MET A 489 30.69 0.61 5.38
C MET A 489 31.61 0.94 4.21
N ALA A 490 31.58 0.14 3.15
CA ALA A 490 32.35 0.39 1.94
C ALA A 490 31.97 1.74 1.31
N ALA A 491 30.67 2.06 1.21
CA ALA A 491 30.19 3.32 0.69
C ALA A 491 30.66 4.52 1.53
N ALA A 492 30.66 4.39 2.85
CA ALA A 492 31.14 5.43 3.76
C ALA A 492 32.64 5.70 3.55
N PHE A 493 33.47 4.68 3.44
CA PHE A 493 34.89 4.82 3.16
C PHE A 493 35.15 5.40 1.76
N ILE A 494 34.41 4.96 0.74
CA ILE A 494 34.53 5.52 -0.63
C ILE A 494 34.16 7.01 -0.63
N LYS A 495 33.09 7.41 0.06
CA LYS A 495 32.71 8.84 0.23
C LYS A 495 33.80 9.65 0.94
N ALA A 496 34.50 9.04 1.90
CA ALA A 496 35.63 9.65 2.59
C ALA A 496 36.91 9.70 1.76
N GLY A 497 36.95 9.11 0.56
CA GLY A 497 38.06 9.15 -0.37
C GLY A 497 39.00 7.95 -0.32
N PHE A 498 38.62 6.88 0.36
CA PHE A 498 39.36 5.63 0.38
C PHE A 498 39.05 4.74 -0.83
N GLU A 499 39.86 3.74 -1.06
CA GLU A 499 39.59 2.60 -1.92
C GLU A 499 39.14 1.44 -1.02
N ALA A 500 37.86 1.07 -1.07
CA ALA A 500 37.30 0.01 -0.24
C ALA A 500 37.32 -1.33 -0.99
N HIS A 501 37.78 -2.37 -0.31
CA HIS A 501 37.87 -3.74 -0.84
C HIS A 501 37.04 -4.69 0.03
N ASP A 502 36.13 -5.43 -0.59
CA ASP A 502 35.41 -6.54 0.06
C ASP A 502 36.36 -7.72 0.23
N ILE A 503 36.58 -8.14 1.45
CA ILE A 503 37.47 -9.25 1.81
C ILE A 503 36.65 -10.30 2.55
N HIS A 504 36.49 -11.45 1.91
CA HIS A 504 35.83 -12.58 2.56
C HIS A 504 36.79 -13.29 3.52
N MET A 505 36.30 -13.71 4.68
CA MET A 505 37.12 -14.41 5.68
C MET A 505 37.83 -15.64 5.11
N GLN A 506 37.18 -16.37 4.22
CA GLN A 506 37.76 -17.53 3.54
C GLN A 506 39.01 -17.18 2.73
N ASP A 507 39.03 -15.98 2.09
CA ASP A 507 40.20 -15.55 1.33
C ASP A 507 41.44 -15.33 2.23
N LEU A 508 41.20 -14.93 3.49
CA LEU A 508 42.27 -14.79 4.49
C LEU A 508 42.75 -16.15 5.00
N LEU A 509 41.82 -17.06 5.29
CA LEU A 509 42.14 -18.43 5.77
C LEU A 509 42.89 -19.23 4.71
N GLU A 510 42.53 -19.08 3.45
CA GLU A 510 43.22 -19.73 2.33
C GLU A 510 44.46 -18.97 1.83
N GLN A 511 44.83 -17.89 2.50
CA GLN A 511 45.98 -17.04 2.15
C GLN A 511 45.92 -16.47 0.71
N LYS A 512 44.73 -16.34 0.15
CA LYS A 512 44.51 -15.70 -1.17
C LYS A 512 44.62 -14.19 -1.10
N LYS A 513 44.39 -13.61 0.08
CA LYS A 513 44.50 -12.17 0.38
C LYS A 513 45.39 -11.97 1.59
N ASP A 514 46.19 -10.89 1.56
CA ASP A 514 47.04 -10.46 2.67
C ASP A 514 46.54 -9.08 3.17
N LEU A 515 46.32 -8.99 4.46
CA LEU A 515 45.90 -7.70 5.10
C LEU A 515 47.00 -6.66 5.08
N ASN A 516 48.29 -7.03 4.93
CA ASN A 516 49.38 -6.09 4.86
C ASN A 516 49.33 -5.12 3.67
N GLN A 517 48.53 -5.42 2.65
CA GLN A 517 48.34 -4.55 1.50
C GLN A 517 47.32 -3.40 1.75
N PHE A 518 46.68 -3.37 2.92
CA PHE A 518 45.69 -2.38 3.29
C PHE A 518 46.21 -1.43 4.36
N ASN A 519 45.69 -0.18 4.35
CA ASN A 519 46.00 0.84 5.33
C ASN A 519 45.05 0.78 6.52
N GLY A 520 43.94 0.09 6.41
CA GLY A 520 42.94 -0.09 7.45
C GLY A 520 42.11 -1.34 7.27
N LEU A 521 41.49 -1.78 8.35
CA LEU A 521 40.56 -2.91 8.39
C LEU A 521 39.29 -2.45 9.09
N ALA A 522 38.15 -2.71 8.45
CA ALA A 522 36.81 -2.52 9.04
C ALA A 522 36.13 -3.87 9.20
N VAL A 523 35.67 -4.16 10.41
CA VAL A 523 34.92 -5.37 10.76
C VAL A 523 33.50 -4.93 11.12
N CYS A 524 32.55 -5.30 10.25
CA CYS A 524 31.14 -4.95 10.43
C CYS A 524 30.49 -5.90 11.45
N GLY A 525 29.51 -5.40 12.19
CA GLY A 525 28.64 -6.23 12.99
C GLY A 525 27.73 -7.11 12.15
N GLY A 526 27.05 -8.06 12.79
CA GLY A 526 26.13 -8.96 12.15
C GLY A 526 25.68 -10.08 13.07
N PHE A 527 25.23 -11.17 12.48
CA PHE A 527 24.68 -12.33 13.17
C PHE A 527 25.56 -13.58 12.99
N SER A 528 26.88 -13.39 12.77
CA SER A 528 27.84 -14.47 12.67
C SER A 528 28.01 -15.17 14.01
N TYR A 529 27.89 -16.48 14.02
CA TYR A 529 28.09 -17.30 15.23
C TYR A 529 27.15 -16.98 16.41
N GLY A 530 25.99 -16.36 16.12
CA GLY A 530 24.95 -16.05 17.08
C GLY A 530 23.96 -17.16 17.37
#